data_77ff959f300abb477a53ac9ca69b0acb
#
_entry.id   77ff959f300abb477a53ac9ca69b0acb
#
_cell.length_a   1.000
_cell.length_b   1.000
_cell.length_c   1.000
_cell.angle_alpha   90.00
_cell.angle_beta   90.00
_cell.angle_gamma   90.00
#
_symmetry.space_group_name_H-M   'P 1'
#
loop_
_entity.id
_entity.type
_entity.pdbx_description
1 polymer ?
#
loop_
_entity_poly.entity_id
_entity_poly.type
_entity_poly.pdbx_seq_one_letter_code
_entity_poly.pdbx_strand_id
1 'polypeptide(L)' 'MTGEERRKAIIEIISKSTKPVSGTALAKQFQVSRQVIVQDIALLRAVNKNI' A
#
# COMPACT_ATOMS: atom_id res chain seq x y z
N MET A 1 -6.15 6.86 11.16
CA MET A 1 -6.04 6.81 9.68
C MET A 1 -7.10 5.87 9.12
N THR A 2 -7.85 6.33 8.14
CA THR A 2 -8.85 5.49 7.48
C THR A 2 -8.18 4.59 6.44
N GLY A 3 -8.89 3.57 5.97
CA GLY A 3 -8.38 2.71 4.91
C GLY A 3 -8.11 3.48 3.62
N GLU A 4 -8.96 4.46 3.31
CA GLU A 4 -8.78 5.30 2.13
C GLU A 4 -7.50 6.14 2.24
N GLU A 5 -7.27 6.75 3.38
CA GLU A 5 -6.05 7.52 3.62
C GLU A 5 -4.82 6.62 3.53
N ARG A 6 -4.90 5.42 4.10
CA ARG A 6 -3.80 4.47 4.04
C ARG A 6 -3.49 4.08 2.59
N ARG A 7 -4.51 3.81 1.78
CA ARG A 7 -4.29 3.44 0.39
C ARG A 7 -3.66 4.57 -0.41
N LYS A 8 -4.05 5.81 -0.17
CA LYS A 8 -3.41 6.98 -0.80
C LYS A 8 -1.94 7.08 -0.41
N ALA A 9 -1.63 6.86 0.86
CA ALA A 9 -0.26 6.89 1.34
C ALA A 9 0.57 5.78 0.72
N ILE A 10 0.00 4.59 0.56
CA ILE A 10 0.68 3.46 -0.09
C ILE A 10 1.05 3.81 -1.53
N ILE A 11 0.12 4.40 -2.28
CA ILE A 11 0.39 4.83 -3.66
C ILE A 11 1.55 5.82 -3.70
N GLU A 12 1.56 6.81 -2.81
CA GLU A 12 2.63 7.79 -2.76
C GLU A 12 3.98 7.13 -2.50
N ILE A 13 4.03 6.22 -1.53
CA ILE A 13 5.28 5.54 -1.19
C ILE A 13 5.79 4.75 -2.39
N ILE A 14 4.92 4.00 -3.05
CA ILE A 14 5.30 3.19 -4.21
C ILE A 14 5.76 4.08 -5.36
N SER A 15 5.06 5.19 -5.59
CA SER A 15 5.38 6.11 -6.68
C SER A 15 6.74 6.79 -6.51
N LYS A 16 7.10 7.09 -5.27
CA LYS A 16 8.36 7.78 -4.97
C LYS A 16 9.53 6.83 -4.75
N SER A 17 9.25 5.56 -4.54
CA SER A 17 10.28 4.57 -4.27
C SER A 17 10.99 4.17 -5.56
N THR A 18 12.32 4.12 -5.52
CA THR A 18 13.13 3.62 -6.64
C THR A 18 13.33 2.11 -6.56
N LYS A 19 12.95 1.50 -5.44
CA LYS A 19 13.10 0.07 -5.21
C LYS A 19 11.75 -0.54 -4.89
N PRO A 20 11.57 -1.85 -5.13
CA PRO A 20 10.34 -2.52 -4.73
C PRO A 20 10.09 -2.37 -3.24
N VAL A 21 8.84 -2.09 -2.88
CA VAL A 21 8.45 -1.93 -1.48
C VAL A 21 7.72 -3.20 -1.05
N SER A 22 8.19 -3.82 0.04
CA SER A 22 7.56 -5.05 0.52
C SER A 22 6.29 -4.76 1.31
N GLY A 23 5.33 -5.69 1.25
CA GLY A 23 4.12 -5.58 2.05
C GLY A 23 4.42 -5.60 3.54
N THR A 24 5.46 -6.34 3.96
CA THR A 24 5.87 -6.40 5.36
C THR A 24 6.35 -5.02 5.83
N ALA A 25 7.13 -4.33 5.02
CA ALA A 25 7.61 -3.00 5.37
C ALA A 25 6.45 -2.01 5.51
N LEU A 26 5.49 -2.06 4.58
CA LEU A 26 4.32 -1.20 4.64
C LEU A 26 3.46 -1.53 5.86
N ALA A 27 3.30 -2.81 6.18
CA ALA A 27 2.53 -3.23 7.34
C ALA A 27 3.11 -2.65 8.63
N LYS A 28 4.44 -2.68 8.76
CA LYS A 28 5.11 -2.11 9.92
C LYS A 28 4.95 -0.59 9.96
N GLN A 29 5.07 0.06 8.82
CA GLN A 29 4.97 1.52 8.75
C GLN A 29 3.58 2.02 9.16
N PHE A 30 2.53 1.30 8.75
CA PHE A 30 1.16 1.68 9.06
C PHE A 30 0.60 0.98 10.29
N GLN A 31 1.40 0.13 10.94
CA GLN A 31 1.00 -0.60 12.15
C GLN A 31 -0.26 -1.44 11.93
N VAL A 32 -0.28 -2.14 10.82
CA VAL A 32 -1.37 -3.07 10.47
C VAL A 32 -0.77 -4.42 10.09
N SER A 33 -1.63 -5.43 9.93
CA SER A 33 -1.16 -6.74 9.51
C SER A 33 -0.78 -6.72 8.03
N ARG A 34 0.11 -7.64 7.65
CA ARG A 34 0.51 -7.78 6.24
C ARG A 34 -0.71 -8.05 5.35
N GLN A 35 -1.68 -8.82 5.87
CA GLN A 35 -2.88 -9.15 5.11
C GLN A 35 -3.68 -7.90 4.75
N VAL A 36 -3.74 -6.92 5.64
CA VAL A 36 -4.41 -5.65 5.37
C VAL A 36 -3.74 -4.94 4.20
N ILE A 37 -2.41 -4.94 4.17
CA ILE A 37 -1.66 -4.32 3.07
C ILE A 37 -1.90 -5.06 1.76
N VAL A 38 -1.92 -6.39 1.79
CA VAL A 38 -2.20 -7.20 0.59
C VAL A 38 -3.58 -6.85 0.03
N GLN A 39 -4.58 -6.72 0.90
CA GLN A 39 -5.93 -6.33 0.46
C GLN A 39 -5.95 -4.92 -0.11
N ASP A 40 -5.26 -3.98 0.52
CA ASP A 40 -5.18 -2.60 0.03
C ASP A 40 -4.55 -2.56 -1.37
N ILE A 41 -3.46 -3.30 -1.56
CA ILE A 41 -2.79 -3.35 -2.87
C ILE A 41 -3.71 -3.96 -3.92
N ALA A 42 -4.46 -5.01 -3.56
CA ALA A 42 -5.42 -5.62 -4.48
C ALA A 42 -6.51 -4.63 -4.90
N LEU A 43 -7.02 -3.85 -3.95
CA LEU A 43 -8.01 -2.81 -4.25
C LEU A 43 -7.44 -1.72 -5.15
N LEU A 44 -6.20 -1.31 -4.89
CA LEU A 44 -5.54 -0.30 -5.70
C LEU A 44 -5.32 -0.78 -7.13
N ARG A 45 -4.94 -2.05 -7.31
CA ARG A 45 -4.76 -2.63 -8.64
C ARG A 45 -6.07 -2.71 -9.41
N ALA A 46 -7.18 -2.94 -8.71
CA ALA A 46 -8.49 -2.99 -9.36
C ALA A 46 -8.91 -1.63 -9.90
N VAL A 47 -8.52 -0.55 -9.22
CA VAL A 47 -8.87 0.83 -9.61
C VAL A 47 -7.81 1.44 -10.52
N ASN A 48 -6.53 1.13 -10.27
CA ASN A 48 -5.41 1.70 -11.02
C ASN A 48 -4.53 0.59 -11.55
N LYS A 49 -4.64 0.32 -12.85
CA LYS A 49 -3.95 -0.79 -13.49
C LYS A 49 -2.44 -0.58 -13.64
N ASN A 50 -1.95 0.61 -13.36
CA ASN A 50 -0.53 0.94 -13.50
C ASN A 50 0.28 0.64 -12.24
N ILE A 51 -0.33 0.09 -11.23
CA ILE A 51 0.36 -0.26 -10.00
C ILE A 51 0.87 -1.70 -10.06
#